data_237daf9f1b670eccaf2b1901abb15e6b
#
_entry.id   237daf9f1b670eccaf2b1901abb15e6b
#
_cell.length_a   1.000
_cell.length_b   1.000
_cell.length_c   1.000
_cell.angle_alpha   90.00
_cell.angle_beta   90.00
_cell.angle_gamma   90.00
#
_symmetry.space_group_name_H-M   'P 1'
#
loop_
_entity.id
_entity.type
_entity.pdbx_description
1 polymer ?
#
loop_
_entity_poly.entity_id
_entity_poly.type
_entity_poly.pdbx_seq_one_letter_code
_entity_poly.pdbx_strand_id
1 'polypeptide(L)'
;MSKKYIILGAGGQLGKALCAMFPDAKALTHKELDISDEAQVNAFDWSKYDVILNAAALVNSDGSETSELRAKTWLANAYGPRNLAKIAIEKSKTIVHYSSDYVWDGRKKNHKDDEVVAPLLVYGQSKAAGDLVVSLVPKHYIMRVSWVVGDGHNIPKTMKKLADMRINPKVVDDQFGRLTFASEIARATKYFLDNKVAYGSYNVTNDGPVKSWYEIAADVFEYAGYDRNRVRPISTDEYAADKPGFAPRPLNSDMDLVKLRQTGFAPADYTDMLKEYIKQLPLDE
;
A
#
# COMPACT_ATOMS: atom_id res chain seq x y z
N MET A 1 -27.48 0.44 15.20
CA MET A 1 -27.44 -0.15 13.83
C MET A 1 -25.97 -0.45 13.50
N SER A 2 -25.69 -1.60 12.85
CA SER A 2 -24.34 -1.91 12.36
C SER A 2 -23.95 -0.93 11.25
N LYS A 3 -22.69 -0.49 11.24
CA LYS A 3 -22.15 0.38 10.17
C LYS A 3 -22.17 -0.37 8.85
N LYS A 4 -22.52 0.33 7.76
CA LYS A 4 -22.47 -0.19 6.40
C LYS A 4 -21.23 0.32 5.69
N TYR A 5 -20.47 -0.58 5.10
CA TYR A 5 -19.17 -0.32 4.48
C TYR A 5 -19.27 -0.40 2.95
N ILE A 6 -18.49 0.43 2.27
CA ILE A 6 -18.23 0.30 0.84
C ILE A 6 -16.71 0.26 0.60
N ILE A 7 -16.26 -0.70 -0.20
CA ILE A 7 -14.86 -0.90 -0.59
C ILE A 7 -14.72 -0.52 -2.05
N LEU A 8 -13.84 0.44 -2.32
CA LEU A 8 -13.48 0.89 -3.66
C LEU A 8 -12.10 0.33 -4.02
N GLY A 9 -11.93 -0.13 -5.26
CA GLY A 9 -10.71 -0.84 -5.67
C GLY A 9 -10.66 -2.31 -5.22
N ALA A 10 -11.83 -2.96 -5.12
CA ALA A 10 -11.99 -4.33 -4.60
C ALA A 10 -11.17 -5.41 -5.32
N GLY A 11 -10.77 -5.18 -6.60
CA GLY A 11 -9.95 -6.13 -7.37
C GLY A 11 -8.45 -6.10 -7.05
N GLY A 12 -7.96 -5.08 -6.34
CA GLY A 12 -6.55 -4.96 -5.95
C GLY A 12 -6.17 -5.86 -4.77
N GLN A 13 -4.86 -6.02 -4.49
CA GLN A 13 -4.37 -6.84 -3.38
C GLN A 13 -5.00 -6.45 -2.04
N LEU A 14 -4.99 -5.16 -1.71
CA LEU A 14 -5.61 -4.66 -0.49
C LEU A 14 -7.14 -4.75 -0.54
N GLY A 15 -7.75 -4.44 -1.70
CA GLY A 15 -9.20 -4.56 -1.88
C GLY A 15 -9.72 -5.95 -1.57
N LYS A 16 -9.05 -6.99 -2.05
CA LYS A 16 -9.38 -8.40 -1.75
C LYS A 16 -9.28 -8.72 -0.26
N ALA A 17 -8.21 -8.26 0.41
CA ALA A 17 -8.05 -8.46 1.85
C ALA A 17 -9.13 -7.72 2.66
N LEU A 18 -9.54 -6.52 2.23
CA LEU A 18 -10.64 -5.79 2.83
C LEU A 18 -11.98 -6.52 2.61
N CYS A 19 -12.23 -7.07 1.42
CA CYS A 19 -13.45 -7.87 1.16
C CYS A 19 -13.51 -9.08 2.09
N ALA A 20 -12.38 -9.76 2.32
CA ALA A 20 -12.34 -10.90 3.26
C ALA A 20 -12.59 -10.46 4.72
N MET A 21 -12.08 -9.26 5.12
CA MET A 21 -12.25 -8.73 6.48
C MET A 21 -13.65 -8.14 6.73
N PHE A 22 -14.30 -7.63 5.68
CA PHE A 22 -15.63 -7.00 5.72
C PHE A 22 -16.58 -7.68 4.73
N PRO A 23 -17.01 -8.93 4.98
CA PRO A 23 -17.76 -9.74 4.00
C PRO A 23 -19.11 -9.14 3.62
N ASP A 24 -19.70 -8.33 4.51
CA ASP A 24 -21.00 -7.66 4.26
C ASP A 24 -20.85 -6.30 3.57
N ALA A 25 -19.61 -5.87 3.25
CA ALA A 25 -19.37 -4.61 2.58
C ALA A 25 -19.78 -4.68 1.10
N LYS A 26 -20.29 -3.57 0.56
CA LYS A 26 -20.41 -3.42 -0.89
C LYS A 26 -19.01 -3.24 -1.48
N ALA A 27 -18.58 -4.19 -2.28
CA ALA A 27 -17.29 -4.13 -2.97
C ALA A 27 -17.48 -3.67 -4.42
N LEU A 28 -16.70 -2.67 -4.84
CA LEU A 28 -16.72 -2.14 -6.20
C LEU A 28 -15.32 -2.10 -6.79
N THR A 29 -15.21 -2.56 -8.03
CA THR A 29 -14.03 -2.45 -8.87
C THR A 29 -14.03 -1.11 -9.62
N HIS A 30 -12.91 -0.75 -10.25
CA HIS A 30 -12.82 0.43 -11.11
C HIS A 30 -13.85 0.43 -12.27
N LYS A 31 -14.22 -0.75 -12.78
CA LYS A 31 -15.21 -0.86 -13.86
C LYS A 31 -16.64 -0.54 -13.40
N GLU A 32 -16.92 -0.72 -12.11
CA GLU A 32 -18.27 -0.48 -11.53
C GLU A 32 -18.39 0.96 -11.01
N LEU A 33 -17.30 1.55 -10.53
CA LEU A 33 -17.23 2.95 -10.11
C LEU A 33 -15.81 3.47 -10.29
N ASP A 34 -15.62 4.31 -11.30
CA ASP A 34 -14.39 5.07 -11.46
C ASP A 34 -14.40 6.31 -10.54
N ILE A 35 -13.63 6.25 -9.47
CA ILE A 35 -13.55 7.36 -8.51
C ILE A 35 -12.98 8.65 -9.12
N SER A 36 -12.23 8.57 -10.22
CA SER A 36 -11.69 9.71 -10.92
C SER A 36 -12.73 10.46 -11.76
N ASP A 37 -13.84 9.79 -12.10
CA ASP A 37 -14.98 10.38 -12.79
C ASP A 37 -15.93 11.02 -11.76
N GLU A 38 -15.86 12.35 -11.68
CA GLU A 38 -16.67 13.14 -10.74
C GLU A 38 -18.18 12.97 -10.99
N ALA A 39 -18.61 12.78 -12.24
CA ALA A 39 -20.02 12.58 -12.56
C ALA A 39 -20.54 11.25 -12.04
N GLN A 40 -19.78 10.17 -12.22
CA GLN A 40 -20.10 8.84 -11.65
C GLN A 40 -20.15 8.89 -10.12
N VAL A 41 -19.16 9.53 -9.47
CA VAL A 41 -19.11 9.66 -8.02
C VAL A 41 -20.31 10.44 -7.49
N ASN A 42 -20.69 11.54 -8.13
CA ASN A 42 -21.84 12.35 -7.72
C ASN A 42 -23.18 11.65 -7.94
N ALA A 43 -23.31 10.82 -8.99
CA ALA A 43 -24.53 10.07 -9.29
C ALA A 43 -24.74 8.83 -8.42
N PHE A 44 -23.69 8.35 -7.74
CA PHE A 44 -23.74 7.14 -6.92
C PHE A 44 -24.55 7.36 -5.62
N ASP A 45 -25.36 6.38 -5.22
CA ASP A 45 -26.15 6.44 -4.00
C ASP A 45 -25.33 6.12 -2.74
N TRP A 46 -24.70 7.16 -2.19
CA TRP A 46 -23.90 7.07 -0.95
C TRP A 46 -24.74 6.96 0.32
N SER A 47 -26.05 7.16 0.27
CA SER A 47 -26.93 7.18 1.47
C SER A 47 -26.92 5.87 2.24
N LYS A 48 -26.62 4.77 1.56
CA LYS A 48 -26.61 3.41 2.09
C LYS A 48 -25.36 3.03 2.90
N TYR A 49 -24.33 3.88 2.91
CA TYR A 49 -23.02 3.53 3.50
C TYR A 49 -22.61 4.57 4.53
N ASP A 50 -21.95 4.12 5.59
CA ASP A 50 -21.42 4.96 6.66
C ASP A 50 -19.92 5.19 6.52
N VAL A 51 -19.21 4.22 5.95
CA VAL A 51 -17.75 4.18 5.86
C VAL A 51 -17.31 3.85 4.43
N ILE A 52 -16.41 4.65 3.90
CA ILE A 52 -15.76 4.48 2.59
C ILE A 52 -14.35 3.94 2.82
N LEU A 53 -14.05 2.73 2.34
CA LEU A 53 -12.73 2.12 2.34
C LEU A 53 -12.13 2.31 0.95
N ASN A 54 -11.27 3.33 0.77
CA ASN A 54 -10.72 3.70 -0.52
C ASN A 54 -9.37 3.01 -0.79
N ALA A 55 -9.42 1.78 -1.30
CA ALA A 55 -8.24 1.03 -1.78
C ALA A 55 -8.01 1.20 -3.30
N ALA A 56 -8.76 2.08 -3.96
CA ALA A 56 -8.55 2.38 -5.38
C ALA A 56 -7.32 3.26 -5.55
N ALA A 57 -6.38 2.83 -6.38
CA ALA A 57 -5.18 3.58 -6.76
C ALA A 57 -4.60 3.03 -8.07
N LEU A 58 -3.90 3.86 -8.81
CA LEU A 58 -3.01 3.43 -9.88
C LEU A 58 -1.59 3.28 -9.29
N VAL A 59 -1.11 2.04 -9.21
CA VAL A 59 0.18 1.68 -8.62
C VAL A 59 1.13 1.22 -9.73
N ASN A 60 1.84 2.15 -10.34
CA ASN A 60 2.87 1.87 -11.34
C ASN A 60 3.92 2.98 -11.27
N SER A 61 4.94 2.78 -10.44
CA SER A 61 5.95 3.81 -10.16
C SER A 61 6.68 4.28 -11.41
N ASP A 62 7.21 3.36 -12.23
CA ASP A 62 7.97 3.70 -13.43
C ASP A 62 7.06 4.22 -14.55
N GLY A 63 5.95 3.53 -14.79
CA GLY A 63 4.97 3.95 -15.80
C GLY A 63 4.37 5.33 -15.52
N SER A 64 4.24 5.72 -14.26
CA SER A 64 3.72 7.04 -13.86
C SER A 64 4.62 8.20 -14.28
N GLU A 65 5.90 7.95 -14.56
CA GLU A 65 6.82 8.96 -15.10
C GLU A 65 6.59 9.23 -16.60
N THR A 66 5.93 8.33 -17.31
CA THR A 66 5.62 8.53 -18.73
C THR A 66 4.52 9.56 -18.94
N SER A 67 4.56 10.28 -20.07
CA SER A 67 3.52 11.24 -20.44
C SER A 67 2.12 10.61 -20.53
N GLU A 68 2.05 9.32 -20.91
CA GLU A 68 0.79 8.59 -21.07
C GLU A 68 0.10 8.31 -19.72
N LEU A 69 0.86 7.82 -18.72
CA LEU A 69 0.27 7.39 -17.45
C LEU A 69 0.29 8.48 -16.37
N ARG A 70 1.10 9.54 -16.50
CA ARG A 70 1.19 10.61 -15.51
C ARG A 70 -0.17 11.22 -15.18
N ALA A 71 -0.92 11.64 -16.20
CA ALA A 71 -2.25 12.21 -16.00
C ALA A 71 -3.22 11.21 -15.37
N LYS A 72 -3.21 9.94 -15.82
CA LYS A 72 -4.06 8.88 -15.26
C LYS A 72 -3.71 8.60 -13.79
N THR A 73 -2.41 8.65 -13.44
CA THR A 73 -1.94 8.49 -12.06
C THR A 73 -2.48 9.60 -11.15
N TRP A 74 -2.41 10.86 -11.60
CA TRP A 74 -3.00 11.99 -10.88
C TRP A 74 -4.52 11.88 -10.75
N LEU A 75 -5.21 11.50 -11.83
CA LEU A 75 -6.66 11.29 -11.81
C LEU A 75 -7.06 10.24 -10.77
N ALA A 76 -6.41 9.07 -10.76
CA ALA A 76 -6.74 8.00 -9.84
C ALA A 76 -6.36 8.31 -8.38
N ASN A 77 -5.15 8.88 -8.15
CA ASN A 77 -4.55 8.96 -6.82
C ASN A 77 -4.76 10.31 -6.11
N ALA A 78 -5.16 11.37 -6.83
CA ALA A 78 -5.42 12.70 -6.28
C ALA A 78 -6.86 13.14 -6.51
N TYR A 79 -7.31 13.17 -7.77
CA TYR A 79 -8.67 13.61 -8.11
C TYR A 79 -9.75 12.63 -7.62
N GLY A 80 -9.49 11.33 -7.72
CA GLY A 80 -10.38 10.31 -7.14
C GLY A 80 -10.61 10.51 -5.64
N PRO A 81 -9.56 10.54 -4.80
CA PRO A 81 -9.68 10.88 -3.38
C PRO A 81 -10.35 12.25 -3.13
N ARG A 82 -10.11 13.26 -3.98
CA ARG A 82 -10.80 14.56 -3.90
C ARG A 82 -12.32 14.40 -4.05
N ASN A 83 -12.77 13.64 -5.03
CA ASN A 83 -14.18 13.40 -5.26
C ASN A 83 -14.83 12.67 -4.07
N LEU A 84 -14.14 11.66 -3.53
CA LEU A 84 -14.61 10.95 -2.35
C LEU A 84 -14.61 11.83 -1.09
N ALA A 85 -13.61 12.71 -0.92
CA ALA A 85 -13.54 13.65 0.19
C ALA A 85 -14.73 14.62 0.18
N LYS A 86 -15.11 15.16 -0.99
CA LYS A 86 -16.33 15.98 -1.14
C LYS A 86 -17.56 15.24 -0.63
N ILE A 87 -17.79 14.00 -1.09
CA ILE A 87 -18.90 13.15 -0.64
C ILE A 87 -18.85 12.89 0.86
N ALA A 88 -17.65 12.58 1.39
CA ALA A 88 -17.47 12.29 2.81
C ALA A 88 -17.80 13.50 3.70
N ILE A 89 -17.42 14.70 3.28
CA ILE A 89 -17.77 15.96 3.97
C ILE A 89 -19.28 16.22 3.89
N GLU A 90 -19.84 16.27 2.68
CA GLU A 90 -21.23 16.62 2.44
C GLU A 90 -22.22 15.66 3.13
N LYS A 91 -21.88 14.38 3.13
CA LYS A 91 -22.73 13.32 3.70
C LYS A 91 -22.28 12.80 5.06
N SER A 92 -21.33 13.50 5.71
CA SER A 92 -20.78 13.19 7.04
C SER A 92 -20.29 11.73 7.18
N LYS A 93 -19.67 11.16 6.12
CA LYS A 93 -19.14 9.80 6.10
C LYS A 93 -17.75 9.71 6.72
N THR A 94 -17.40 8.52 7.20
CA THR A 94 -16.00 8.19 7.53
C THR A 94 -15.31 7.72 6.26
N ILE A 95 -14.09 8.20 6.00
CA ILE A 95 -13.24 7.71 4.92
C ILE A 95 -11.95 7.10 5.48
N VAL A 96 -11.60 5.92 5.01
CA VAL A 96 -10.28 5.30 5.20
C VAL A 96 -9.57 5.31 3.86
N HIS A 97 -8.47 6.04 3.79
CA HIS A 97 -7.65 6.19 2.59
C HIS A 97 -6.30 5.50 2.79
N TYR A 98 -5.92 4.64 1.86
CA TYR A 98 -4.65 3.93 1.92
C TYR A 98 -3.63 4.67 1.06
N SER A 99 -2.57 5.13 1.70
CA SER A 99 -1.48 5.90 1.12
C SER A 99 -0.19 5.06 1.03
N SER A 100 0.95 5.69 0.87
CA SER A 100 2.23 5.03 0.63
C SER A 100 3.35 5.71 1.41
N ASP A 101 4.38 4.95 1.74
CA ASP A 101 5.71 5.41 2.15
C ASP A 101 6.39 6.31 1.10
N TYR A 102 6.02 6.20 -0.18
CA TYR A 102 6.54 7.03 -1.26
C TYR A 102 6.10 8.51 -1.20
N VAL A 103 5.34 8.89 -0.18
CA VAL A 103 5.05 10.31 0.12
C VAL A 103 6.27 11.01 0.75
N TRP A 104 7.32 10.28 1.14
CA TRP A 104 8.59 10.84 1.65
C TRP A 104 9.74 10.62 0.67
N ASP A 105 10.84 11.34 0.90
CA ASP A 105 12.06 11.25 0.08
C ASP A 105 12.99 10.08 0.47
N GLY A 106 12.72 9.42 1.59
CA GLY A 106 13.51 8.28 2.07
C GLY A 106 14.93 8.62 2.54
N ARG A 107 15.26 9.89 2.79
CA ARG A 107 16.56 10.32 3.31
C ARG A 107 16.72 10.02 4.80
N LYS A 108 15.62 10.01 5.53
CA LYS A 108 15.59 9.67 6.94
C LYS A 108 15.21 8.22 7.15
N LYS A 109 15.55 7.69 8.31
CA LYS A 109 15.01 6.45 8.84
C LYS A 109 13.84 6.78 9.77
N ASN A 110 12.95 5.80 9.95
CA ASN A 110 11.88 5.89 10.94
C ASN A 110 10.95 7.11 10.72
N HIS A 111 10.39 7.22 9.49
CA HIS A 111 9.47 8.29 9.10
C HIS A 111 8.26 8.36 10.04
N LYS A 112 7.93 9.55 10.53
CA LYS A 112 6.83 9.77 11.46
C LYS A 112 5.51 10.07 10.75
N ASP A 113 4.40 9.81 11.44
CA ASP A 113 3.05 10.04 10.91
C ASP A 113 2.75 11.51 10.58
N ASP A 114 3.37 12.44 11.30
CA ASP A 114 3.23 13.90 11.16
C ASP A 114 4.35 14.55 10.33
N GLU A 115 5.25 13.75 9.76
CA GLU A 115 6.33 14.26 8.92
C GLU A 115 5.78 14.90 7.64
N VAL A 116 6.34 16.06 7.27
CA VAL A 116 6.00 16.75 6.02
C VAL A 116 6.34 15.84 4.83
N VAL A 117 5.39 15.73 3.91
CA VAL A 117 5.56 14.92 2.69
C VAL A 117 6.57 15.57 1.74
N ALA A 118 7.44 14.77 1.13
CA ALA A 118 8.51 15.22 0.21
C ALA A 118 8.75 14.17 -0.89
N PRO A 119 7.74 13.81 -1.70
CA PRO A 119 7.81 12.69 -2.64
C PRO A 119 8.78 12.93 -3.79
N LEU A 120 9.55 11.90 -4.17
CA LEU A 120 10.54 11.94 -5.25
C LEU A 120 9.93 11.76 -6.65
N LEU A 121 8.90 10.92 -6.78
CA LEU A 121 8.38 10.41 -8.04
C LEU A 121 6.89 10.73 -8.20
N VAL A 122 6.38 10.73 -9.44
CA VAL A 122 4.99 11.09 -9.76
C VAL A 122 3.96 10.27 -8.98
N TYR A 123 4.19 8.97 -8.81
CA TYR A 123 3.31 8.13 -7.97
C TYR A 123 3.23 8.68 -6.54
N GLY A 124 4.37 8.93 -5.90
CA GLY A 124 4.42 9.49 -4.54
C GLY A 124 3.78 10.88 -4.45
N GLN A 125 4.03 11.75 -5.44
CA GLN A 125 3.42 13.09 -5.53
C GLN A 125 1.89 13.00 -5.60
N SER A 126 1.36 12.11 -6.44
CA SER A 126 -0.08 11.91 -6.58
C SER A 126 -0.72 11.34 -5.30
N LYS A 127 -0.03 10.43 -4.59
CA LYS A 127 -0.50 9.89 -3.31
C LYS A 127 -0.49 10.97 -2.22
N ALA A 128 0.58 11.78 -2.14
CA ALA A 128 0.68 12.89 -1.20
C ALA A 128 -0.44 13.94 -1.43
N ALA A 129 -0.77 14.25 -2.69
CA ALA A 129 -1.89 15.13 -3.02
C ALA A 129 -3.23 14.54 -2.56
N GLY A 130 -3.43 13.22 -2.72
CA GLY A 130 -4.58 12.50 -2.18
C GLY A 130 -4.68 12.57 -0.66
N ASP A 131 -3.55 12.38 0.05
CA ASP A 131 -3.47 12.52 1.51
C ASP A 131 -3.92 13.92 1.96
N LEU A 132 -3.38 14.97 1.33
CA LEU A 132 -3.72 16.36 1.68
C LEU A 132 -5.21 16.65 1.52
N VAL A 133 -5.84 16.14 0.45
CA VAL A 133 -7.27 16.36 0.23
C VAL A 133 -8.11 15.57 1.24
N VAL A 134 -7.77 14.30 1.50
CA VAL A 134 -8.49 13.47 2.46
C VAL A 134 -8.35 13.99 3.89
N SER A 135 -7.22 14.62 4.23
CA SER A 135 -7.01 15.20 5.56
C SER A 135 -8.00 16.33 5.91
N LEU A 136 -8.68 16.92 4.92
CA LEU A 136 -9.74 17.91 5.13
C LEU A 136 -11.07 17.29 5.62
N VAL A 137 -11.24 15.97 5.48
CA VAL A 137 -12.46 15.28 5.93
C VAL A 137 -12.39 15.12 7.45
N PRO A 138 -13.37 15.62 8.24
CA PRO A 138 -13.33 15.54 9.71
C PRO A 138 -13.22 14.10 10.24
N LYS A 139 -13.82 13.13 9.54
CA LYS A 139 -13.83 11.70 9.92
C LYS A 139 -12.96 10.91 8.94
N HIS A 140 -11.63 11.07 9.01
CA HIS A 140 -10.72 10.38 8.11
C HIS A 140 -9.70 9.52 8.86
N TYR A 141 -9.28 8.44 8.20
CA TYR A 141 -8.03 7.74 8.48
C TYR A 141 -7.22 7.71 7.19
N ILE A 142 -5.99 8.20 7.25
CA ILE A 142 -4.99 8.03 6.20
C ILE A 142 -4.01 6.98 6.72
N MET A 143 -3.98 5.82 6.08
CA MET A 143 -3.08 4.73 6.44
C MET A 143 -1.94 4.66 5.42
N ARG A 144 -0.75 5.12 5.80
CA ARG A 144 0.46 5.02 4.97
C ARG A 144 1.07 3.64 5.15
N VAL A 145 1.24 2.93 4.05
CA VAL A 145 1.73 1.55 4.01
C VAL A 145 2.98 1.45 3.14
N SER A 146 3.84 0.46 3.40
CA SER A 146 5.01 0.16 2.58
C SER A 146 4.92 -1.27 2.05
N TRP A 147 5.50 -1.53 0.87
CA TRP A 147 5.86 -2.85 0.36
C TRP A 147 4.75 -3.92 0.54
N VAL A 148 3.58 -3.64 -0.03
CA VAL A 148 2.37 -4.45 0.20
C VAL A 148 2.50 -5.84 -0.42
N VAL A 149 2.19 -6.85 0.39
CA VAL A 149 2.12 -8.27 0.01
C VAL A 149 0.69 -8.77 0.16
N GLY A 150 0.13 -9.37 -0.88
CA GLY A 150 -1.22 -9.90 -0.88
C GLY A 150 -1.49 -10.80 -2.08
N ASP A 151 -2.78 -11.07 -2.35
CA ASP A 151 -3.19 -11.84 -3.51
C ASP A 151 -3.08 -11.02 -4.79
N GLY A 152 -1.93 -11.12 -5.46
CA GLY A 152 -1.58 -10.41 -6.68
C GLY A 152 -0.09 -10.42 -6.95
N HIS A 153 0.37 -9.50 -7.81
CA HIS A 153 1.80 -9.35 -8.10
C HIS A 153 2.51 -8.63 -6.94
N ASN A 154 3.57 -9.26 -6.41
CA ASN A 154 4.43 -8.68 -5.37
C ASN A 154 5.84 -9.25 -5.45
N ILE A 155 6.80 -8.59 -4.82
CA ILE A 155 8.21 -8.99 -4.89
C ILE A 155 8.46 -10.38 -4.27
N PRO A 156 7.96 -10.73 -3.06
CA PRO A 156 8.13 -12.08 -2.53
C PRO A 156 7.66 -13.18 -3.47
N LYS A 157 6.49 -13.02 -4.10
CA LYS A 157 5.99 -13.97 -5.10
C LYS A 157 6.90 -14.07 -6.33
N THR A 158 7.40 -12.93 -6.82
CA THR A 158 8.34 -12.89 -7.93
C THR A 158 9.65 -13.60 -7.58
N MET A 159 10.19 -13.36 -6.38
CA MET A 159 11.43 -14.00 -5.93
C MET A 159 11.27 -15.52 -5.78
N LYS A 160 10.15 -15.99 -5.25
CA LYS A 160 9.82 -17.42 -5.17
C LYS A 160 9.82 -18.04 -6.58
N LYS A 161 9.13 -17.40 -7.55
CA LYS A 161 9.11 -17.86 -8.93
C LYS A 161 10.52 -17.93 -9.53
N LEU A 162 11.36 -16.92 -9.35
CA LEU A 162 12.76 -16.94 -9.84
C LEU A 162 13.57 -18.06 -9.17
N ALA A 163 13.33 -18.34 -7.90
CA ALA A 163 13.96 -19.44 -7.18
C ALA A 163 13.60 -20.80 -7.79
N ASP A 164 12.31 -21.04 -8.08
CA ASP A 164 11.79 -22.26 -8.71
C ASP A 164 12.37 -22.46 -10.13
N MET A 165 12.43 -21.37 -10.92
CA MET A 165 13.03 -21.36 -12.26
C MET A 165 14.57 -21.45 -12.25
N ARG A 166 15.23 -21.60 -11.09
CA ARG A 166 16.68 -21.65 -10.89
C ARG A 166 17.43 -20.40 -11.41
N ILE A 167 16.77 -19.25 -11.46
CA ILE A 167 17.37 -17.98 -11.82
C ILE A 167 18.03 -17.35 -10.59
N ASN A 168 19.22 -16.75 -10.76
CA ASN A 168 19.96 -16.05 -9.73
C ASN A 168 19.77 -14.53 -9.92
N PRO A 169 18.81 -13.88 -9.23
CA PRO A 169 18.52 -12.47 -9.44
C PRO A 169 19.58 -11.57 -8.79
N LYS A 170 19.76 -10.37 -9.38
CA LYS A 170 20.37 -9.23 -8.72
C LYS A 170 19.26 -8.39 -8.10
N VAL A 171 19.36 -8.06 -6.81
CA VAL A 171 18.34 -7.34 -6.06
C VAL A 171 18.97 -6.18 -5.29
N VAL A 172 18.32 -5.03 -5.26
CA VAL A 172 18.85 -3.82 -4.63
C VAL A 172 19.03 -4.00 -3.12
N ASP A 173 20.19 -3.60 -2.59
CA ASP A 173 20.58 -3.75 -1.20
C ASP A 173 20.61 -2.44 -0.40
N ASP A 174 20.33 -1.32 -1.06
CA ASP A 174 20.33 0.04 -0.52
C ASP A 174 18.93 0.68 -0.38
N GLN A 175 17.85 -0.10 -0.60
CA GLN A 175 16.48 0.31 -0.30
C GLN A 175 15.97 -0.51 0.89
N PHE A 176 15.63 0.17 1.99
CA PHE A 176 15.27 -0.44 3.26
C PHE A 176 13.81 -0.20 3.65
N GLY A 177 13.15 -1.20 4.24
CA GLY A 177 11.77 -1.10 4.71
C GLY A 177 11.29 -2.37 5.39
N ARG A 178 9.96 -2.45 5.58
CA ARG A 178 9.26 -3.64 6.06
C ARG A 178 8.20 -4.06 5.05
N LEU A 179 7.97 -5.36 4.94
CA LEU A 179 6.79 -5.85 4.22
C LEU A 179 5.53 -5.50 5.00
N THR A 180 4.46 -5.21 4.26
CA THR A 180 3.14 -4.99 4.83
C THR A 180 2.14 -5.94 4.18
N PHE A 181 1.67 -6.93 4.93
CA PHE A 181 0.65 -7.82 4.41
C PHE A 181 -0.70 -7.11 4.29
N ALA A 182 -1.38 -7.29 3.16
CA ALA A 182 -2.69 -6.70 2.92
C ALA A 182 -3.72 -7.12 3.99
N SER A 183 -3.61 -8.34 4.51
CA SER A 183 -4.43 -8.84 5.63
C SER A 183 -4.17 -8.05 6.91
N GLU A 184 -2.93 -7.62 7.16
CA GLU A 184 -2.58 -6.81 8.33
C GLU A 184 -3.16 -5.38 8.22
N ILE A 185 -3.11 -4.78 7.02
CA ILE A 185 -3.76 -3.49 6.76
C ILE A 185 -5.28 -3.60 6.99
N ALA A 186 -5.90 -4.68 6.49
CA ALA A 186 -7.33 -4.92 6.70
C ALA A 186 -7.66 -5.12 8.19
N ARG A 187 -6.79 -5.83 8.96
CA ARG A 187 -6.93 -6.04 10.41
C ARG A 187 -6.81 -4.70 11.15
N ALA A 188 -5.83 -3.87 10.81
CA ALA A 188 -5.68 -2.53 11.38
C ALA A 188 -6.90 -1.64 11.07
N THR A 189 -7.40 -1.69 9.83
CA THR A 189 -8.60 -0.96 9.42
C THR A 189 -9.81 -1.33 10.30
N LYS A 190 -10.05 -2.64 10.46
CA LYS A 190 -11.14 -3.14 11.30
C LYS A 190 -10.96 -2.71 12.75
N TYR A 191 -9.76 -2.86 13.30
CA TYR A 191 -9.43 -2.44 14.66
C TYR A 191 -9.73 -0.95 14.89
N PHE A 192 -9.32 -0.08 13.96
CA PHE A 192 -9.54 1.37 14.07
C PHE A 192 -11.02 1.73 14.10
N LEU A 193 -11.81 1.07 13.25
CA LEU A 193 -13.25 1.32 13.14
C LEU A 193 -14.05 0.77 14.32
N ASP A 194 -13.67 -0.39 14.84
CA ASP A 194 -14.33 -1.05 15.97
C ASP A 194 -14.00 -0.34 17.30
N ASN A 195 -12.76 0.07 17.50
CA ASN A 195 -12.30 0.71 18.71
C ASN A 195 -12.40 2.25 18.68
N LYS A 196 -12.95 2.83 17.59
CA LYS A 196 -13.12 4.28 17.44
C LYS A 196 -11.81 5.03 17.68
N VAL A 197 -10.71 4.52 17.12
CA VAL A 197 -9.40 5.19 17.21
C VAL A 197 -9.54 6.62 16.73
N ALA A 198 -8.77 7.55 17.29
CA ALA A 198 -8.81 8.97 16.91
C ALA A 198 -8.55 9.12 15.40
N TYR A 199 -9.33 9.99 14.74
CA TYR A 199 -9.13 10.28 13.31
C TYR A 199 -7.76 10.91 13.06
N GLY A 200 -7.21 10.70 11.86
CA GLY A 200 -5.94 11.26 11.45
C GLY A 200 -5.11 10.32 10.57
N SER A 201 -3.83 10.69 10.39
CA SER A 201 -2.85 9.91 9.61
C SER A 201 -2.08 8.96 10.50
N TYR A 202 -1.83 7.74 10.01
CA TYR A 202 -1.12 6.67 10.71
C TYR A 202 -0.21 5.91 9.76
N ASN A 203 0.98 5.61 10.21
CA ASN A 203 1.84 4.63 9.59
C ASN A 203 1.34 3.23 9.94
N VAL A 204 1.06 2.41 8.92
CA VAL A 204 0.51 1.08 9.11
C VAL A 204 1.33 0.09 8.30
N THR A 205 2.26 -0.59 8.97
CA THR A 205 3.03 -1.71 8.40
C THR A 205 3.12 -2.83 9.44
N ASN A 206 3.50 -4.02 9.01
CA ASN A 206 3.85 -5.06 9.93
C ASN A 206 5.03 -4.66 10.82
N ASP A 207 5.14 -5.28 11.99
CA ASP A 207 6.35 -5.26 12.81
C ASP A 207 7.43 -6.16 12.20
N GLY A 208 8.58 -6.23 12.85
CA GLY A 208 9.71 -7.04 12.42
C GLY A 208 10.92 -6.20 12.00
N PRO A 209 12.00 -6.83 11.55
CA PRO A 209 13.24 -6.14 11.20
C PRO A 209 13.10 -5.28 9.94
N VAL A 210 13.74 -4.11 9.95
CA VAL A 210 13.94 -3.33 8.72
C VAL A 210 15.02 -4.01 7.90
N LYS A 211 14.71 -4.38 6.65
CA LYS A 211 15.60 -5.11 5.74
C LYS A 211 15.65 -4.43 4.37
N SER A 212 16.72 -4.67 3.63
CA SER A 212 16.77 -4.32 2.22
C SER A 212 15.94 -5.30 1.37
N TRP A 213 15.62 -4.91 0.13
CA TRP A 213 15.00 -5.83 -0.81
C TRP A 213 15.86 -7.07 -1.08
N TYR A 214 17.20 -6.91 -1.10
CA TYR A 214 18.13 -8.03 -1.21
C TYR A 214 17.98 -9.02 -0.05
N GLU A 215 17.97 -8.54 1.19
CA GLU A 215 17.82 -9.39 2.37
C GLU A 215 16.47 -10.12 2.39
N ILE A 216 15.38 -9.42 2.02
CA ILE A 216 14.05 -10.03 1.89
C ILE A 216 14.04 -11.09 0.79
N ALA A 217 14.65 -10.82 -0.36
CA ALA A 217 14.74 -11.78 -1.46
C ALA A 217 15.55 -13.03 -1.05
N ALA A 218 16.64 -12.85 -0.31
CA ALA A 218 17.45 -13.95 0.23
C ALA A 218 16.63 -14.79 1.24
N ASP A 219 15.83 -14.16 2.11
CA ASP A 219 14.93 -14.87 3.02
C ASP A 219 13.86 -15.66 2.25
N VAL A 220 13.30 -15.10 1.16
CA VAL A 220 12.34 -15.82 0.30
C VAL A 220 12.96 -17.07 -0.30
N PHE A 221 14.19 -17.00 -0.80
CA PHE A 221 14.91 -18.16 -1.33
C PHE A 221 15.08 -19.23 -0.24
N GLU A 222 15.54 -18.85 0.95
CA GLU A 222 15.71 -19.75 2.10
C GLU A 222 14.39 -20.40 2.51
N TYR A 223 13.29 -19.62 2.64
CA TYR A 223 11.98 -20.16 3.02
C TYR A 223 11.36 -21.05 1.96
N ALA A 224 11.74 -20.88 0.70
CA ALA A 224 11.38 -21.76 -0.40
C ALA A 224 12.27 -23.01 -0.52
N GLY A 225 13.26 -23.19 0.38
CA GLY A 225 14.16 -24.36 0.39
C GLY A 225 15.36 -24.24 -0.55
N TYR A 226 15.70 -23.04 -1.00
CA TYR A 226 16.83 -22.79 -1.90
C TYR A 226 17.97 -22.06 -1.17
N ASP A 227 19.19 -22.12 -1.75
CA ASP A 227 20.34 -21.40 -1.23
C ASP A 227 20.14 -19.88 -1.37
N ARG A 228 20.09 -19.17 -0.24
CA ARG A 228 19.95 -17.72 -0.15
C ARG A 228 21.06 -16.96 -0.88
N ASN A 229 22.27 -17.55 -1.00
CA ASN A 229 23.42 -16.94 -1.69
C ASN A 229 23.25 -16.90 -3.22
N ARG A 230 22.20 -17.47 -3.77
CA ARG A 230 21.83 -17.34 -5.18
C ARG A 230 21.32 -15.91 -5.50
N VAL A 231 20.80 -15.19 -4.52
CA VAL A 231 20.47 -13.77 -4.67
C VAL A 231 21.76 -12.96 -4.58
N ARG A 232 21.94 -12.00 -5.47
CA ARG A 232 23.12 -11.13 -5.51
C ARG A 232 22.74 -9.70 -5.20
N PRO A 233 23.47 -9.00 -4.31
CA PRO A 233 23.23 -7.59 -4.05
C PRO A 233 23.64 -6.73 -5.25
N ILE A 234 22.95 -5.62 -5.44
CA ILE A 234 23.24 -4.57 -6.42
C ILE A 234 22.78 -3.24 -5.86
N SER A 235 23.45 -2.13 -6.17
CA SER A 235 22.93 -0.81 -5.78
C SER A 235 21.75 -0.37 -6.63
N THR A 236 20.96 0.58 -6.13
CA THR A 236 19.87 1.20 -6.91
C THR A 236 20.41 1.85 -8.18
N ASP A 237 21.55 2.53 -8.12
CA ASP A 237 22.16 3.19 -9.28
C ASP A 237 22.58 2.18 -10.35
N GLU A 238 23.23 1.07 -9.96
CA GLU A 238 23.56 -0.01 -10.90
C GLU A 238 22.32 -0.66 -11.49
N TYR A 239 21.27 -0.87 -10.68
CA TYR A 239 20.00 -1.44 -11.14
C TYR A 239 19.27 -0.54 -12.13
N ALA A 240 19.39 0.78 -11.96
CA ALA A 240 18.76 1.79 -12.81
C ALA A 240 19.52 2.06 -14.10
N ALA A 241 20.85 1.80 -14.14
CA ALA A 241 21.75 2.20 -15.24
C ALA A 241 21.28 1.75 -16.62
N ASP A 242 20.72 0.52 -16.74
CA ASP A 242 20.23 -0.06 -17.98
C ASP A 242 18.70 0.04 -18.15
N LYS A 243 18.01 0.88 -17.34
CA LYS A 243 16.54 0.99 -17.34
C LYS A 243 16.09 2.43 -17.60
N PRO A 244 16.01 2.88 -18.84
CA PRO A 244 15.46 4.19 -19.17
C PRO A 244 14.08 4.38 -18.57
N GLY A 245 13.86 5.50 -17.86
CA GLY A 245 12.58 5.81 -17.22
C GLY A 245 12.36 5.13 -15.86
N PHE A 246 13.41 4.52 -15.27
CA PHE A 246 13.35 4.08 -13.87
C PHE A 246 13.13 5.29 -12.96
N ALA A 247 12.03 5.28 -12.22
CA ALA A 247 11.69 6.38 -11.33
C ALA A 247 12.56 6.35 -10.06
N PRO A 248 12.95 7.51 -9.49
CA PRO A 248 13.70 7.55 -8.26
C PRO A 248 12.92 6.88 -7.11
N ARG A 249 13.61 6.07 -6.31
CA ARG A 249 13.01 5.36 -5.16
C ARG A 249 13.51 5.95 -3.85
N PRO A 250 12.65 6.07 -2.82
CA PRO A 250 13.12 6.31 -1.46
C PRO A 250 14.08 5.19 -1.03
N LEU A 251 15.25 5.55 -0.49
CA LEU A 251 16.19 4.56 0.05
C LEU A 251 15.73 4.02 1.41
N ASN A 252 14.89 4.76 2.12
CA ASN A 252 14.27 4.31 3.37
C ASN A 252 12.75 4.43 3.30
N SER A 253 12.10 3.30 3.46
CA SER A 253 10.66 3.13 3.68
C SER A 253 10.35 2.68 5.11
N ASP A 254 11.32 2.89 6.04
CA ASP A 254 11.14 2.56 7.44
C ASP A 254 10.21 3.58 8.11
N MET A 255 9.14 3.10 8.69
CA MET A 255 8.08 3.91 9.30
C MET A 255 8.03 3.70 10.82
N ASP A 256 7.89 4.81 11.58
CA ASP A 256 7.63 4.79 13.01
C ASP A 256 6.24 4.18 13.29
N LEU A 257 6.19 3.25 14.22
CA LEU A 257 4.95 2.58 14.63
C LEU A 257 4.49 2.96 16.04
N VAL A 258 5.13 3.95 16.65
CA VAL A 258 4.79 4.37 18.04
C VAL A 258 3.34 4.81 18.12
N LYS A 259 2.89 5.68 17.24
CA LYS A 259 1.51 6.17 17.21
C LYS A 259 0.50 5.04 16.98
N LEU A 260 0.82 4.10 16.07
CA LEU A 260 -0.01 2.92 15.82
C LEU A 260 -0.15 2.07 17.08
N ARG A 261 0.96 1.77 17.77
CA ARG A 261 0.95 1.00 19.02
C ARG A 261 0.23 1.71 20.16
N GLN A 262 0.29 3.05 20.23
CA GLN A 262 -0.44 3.85 21.22
C GLN A 262 -1.97 3.74 21.06
N THR A 263 -2.48 3.32 19.90
CA THR A 263 -3.92 3.01 19.73
C THR A 263 -4.34 1.73 20.45
N GLY A 264 -3.39 0.91 20.92
CA GLY A 264 -3.59 -0.44 21.41
C GLY A 264 -3.49 -1.53 20.33
N PHE A 265 -3.28 -1.15 19.05
CA PHE A 265 -3.02 -2.11 18.00
C PHE A 265 -1.59 -2.65 18.08
N ALA A 266 -1.45 -3.98 18.08
CA ALA A 266 -0.16 -4.65 18.03
C ALA A 266 0.06 -5.21 16.61
N PRO A 267 0.94 -4.59 15.80
CA PRO A 267 1.27 -5.11 14.47
C PRO A 267 1.94 -6.49 14.58
N ALA A 268 1.54 -7.42 13.72
CA ALA A 268 2.18 -8.73 13.63
C ALA A 268 3.56 -8.61 12.96
N ASP A 269 4.51 -9.47 13.38
CA ASP A 269 5.81 -9.56 12.71
C ASP A 269 5.63 -10.15 11.29
N TYR A 270 6.20 -9.47 10.27
CA TYR A 270 6.07 -9.94 8.90
C TYR A 270 6.89 -11.20 8.61
N THR A 271 7.91 -11.50 9.41
CA THR A 271 8.82 -12.62 9.15
C THR A 271 8.09 -13.97 9.14
N ASP A 272 7.25 -14.20 10.15
CA ASP A 272 6.45 -15.41 10.23
C ASP A 272 5.38 -15.44 9.12
N MET A 273 4.75 -14.31 8.85
CA MET A 273 3.77 -14.19 7.78
C MET A 273 4.39 -14.45 6.40
N LEU A 274 5.62 -13.96 6.15
CA LEU A 274 6.35 -14.21 4.91
C LEU A 274 6.67 -15.69 4.75
N LYS A 275 7.15 -16.34 5.81
CA LYS A 275 7.46 -17.76 5.79
C LYS A 275 6.24 -18.62 5.45
N GLU A 276 5.10 -18.33 6.07
CA GLU A 276 3.85 -19.03 5.77
C GLU A 276 3.32 -18.70 4.36
N TYR A 277 3.43 -17.45 3.92
CA TYR A 277 3.05 -17.03 2.58
C TYR A 277 3.84 -17.80 1.51
N ILE A 278 5.17 -17.89 1.65
CA ILE A 278 6.02 -18.59 0.69
C ILE A 278 5.69 -20.09 0.62
N LYS A 279 5.40 -20.74 1.74
CA LYS A 279 5.00 -22.16 1.78
C LYS A 279 3.67 -22.44 1.06
N GLN A 280 2.75 -21.47 1.08
CA GLN A 280 1.42 -21.61 0.47
C GLN A 280 1.42 -21.33 -1.04
N LEU A 281 2.47 -20.69 -1.56
CA LEU A 281 2.58 -20.44 -2.99
C LEU A 281 2.86 -21.75 -3.75
N PRO A 282 2.17 -21.99 -4.89
CA PRO A 282 2.46 -23.17 -5.71
C PRO A 282 3.89 -23.14 -6.22
N LEU A 283 4.40 -24.30 -6.60
CA LEU A 283 5.60 -24.39 -7.42
C LEU A 283 5.28 -23.87 -8.82
N ASP A 284 6.06 -22.89 -9.29
CA ASP A 284 6.00 -22.45 -10.70
C ASP A 284 6.92 -23.37 -11.51
N GLU A 285 6.34 -24.16 -12.42
CA GLU A 285 7.06 -25.02 -13.38
C GLU A 285 7.76 -24.21 -14.48
#